data_2c9533f7b694b4f5e5553e994d5c81c2
#
_entry.id   2c9533f7b694b4f5e5553e994d5c81c2
#
_cell.length_a   1.000
_cell.length_b   1.000
_cell.length_c   1.000
_cell.angle_alpha   90.00
_cell.angle_beta   90.00
_cell.angle_gamma   90.00
#
_symmetry.space_group_name_H-M   'P 1'
#
loop_
_entity.id
_entity.type
_entity.pdbx_description
1 polymer ?
#
loop_
_entity_poly.entity_id
_entity_poly.type
_entity_poly.pdbx_seq_one_letter_code
_entity_poly.pdbx_strand_id
1 'polypeptide(L)'
;MSKTDDLSAWRVFVTVARSGTLSAAAKALDVEVSSISRAIGGLEKALGCELVRRNMRPMKLTEAGQAALKRMETILRAHDGLMEALVNDNRALTGRVRLSSAPGFATRKLVPFIREFTEAHPGISVDIQTGGTEADVAKGFVDVAVITGEPTLPGLVYVSRGRNLYLPVASPSYISRNGLPVTPEQLRQHRGYIYAGPVRPETKVLCRGAVSAPVEYGTAVRSTDVLAIREAVLSGMGVAADMPLVQIYEDLAEGRLVPILPGWSRPPVECYIVTNRDAWHMKRVRVFFEWFAAAMRSTFAGYERAVSSFVGLPPDNPPAERTEIRFTESRKRRA
;
A
#
# COMPACT_ATOMS: atom_id res chain seq x y z
N MET A 1 -2.12 40.82 4.87
CA MET A 1 -1.99 39.38 5.09
C MET A 1 -0.52 39.05 5.33
N SER A 2 -0.21 38.33 6.38
CA SER A 2 1.15 37.86 6.65
C SER A 2 1.61 36.93 5.51
N LYS A 3 2.91 36.97 5.16
CA LYS A 3 3.47 36.02 4.17
C LYS A 3 3.35 34.55 4.62
N THR A 4 3.13 34.31 5.90
CA THR A 4 2.87 32.98 6.46
C THR A 4 1.48 32.46 6.13
N ASP A 5 0.53 33.33 5.77
CA ASP A 5 -0.84 32.97 5.39
C ASP A 5 -0.99 32.77 3.88
N ASP A 6 0.08 33.01 3.12
CA ASP A 6 0.09 32.85 1.66
C ASP A 6 0.31 31.38 1.27
N LEU A 7 -0.78 30.70 0.94
CA LEU A 7 -0.74 29.30 0.47
C LEU A 7 0.08 29.13 -0.83
N SER A 8 0.24 30.19 -1.64
CA SER A 8 1.06 30.14 -2.87
C SER A 8 2.53 29.97 -2.50
N ALA A 9 3.02 30.72 -1.52
CA ALA A 9 4.40 30.60 -1.05
C ALA A 9 4.67 29.20 -0.43
N TRP A 10 3.69 28.65 0.26
CA TRP A 10 3.77 27.30 0.78
C TRP A 10 3.74 26.21 -0.33
N ARG A 11 2.98 26.43 -1.42
CA ARG A 11 3.04 25.54 -2.61
C ARG A 11 4.44 25.54 -3.21
N VAL A 12 5.06 26.70 -3.34
CA VAL A 12 6.45 26.82 -3.82
C VAL A 12 7.39 26.03 -2.93
N PHE A 13 7.29 26.18 -1.60
CA PHE A 13 8.11 25.43 -0.64
C PHE A 13 7.94 23.91 -0.80
N VAL A 14 6.69 23.41 -0.83
CA VAL A 14 6.39 21.99 -1.00
C VAL A 14 6.96 21.46 -2.33
N THR A 15 6.85 22.23 -3.42
CA THR A 15 7.39 21.84 -4.72
C THR A 15 8.92 21.77 -4.69
N VAL A 16 9.59 22.73 -4.06
CA VAL A 16 11.05 22.68 -3.88
C VAL A 16 11.49 21.50 -3.05
N ALA A 17 10.80 21.22 -1.95
CA ALA A 17 11.08 20.09 -1.07
C ALA A 17 11.02 18.74 -1.83
N ARG A 18 10.10 18.62 -2.77
CA ARG A 18 9.93 17.41 -3.61
C ARG A 18 10.93 17.33 -4.77
N SER A 19 11.20 18.46 -5.40
CA SER A 19 12.06 18.53 -6.59
C SER A 19 13.55 18.45 -6.25
N GLY A 20 13.93 18.71 -5.00
CA GLY A 20 15.31 18.72 -4.52
C GLY A 20 16.20 19.83 -5.05
N THR A 21 15.70 20.66 -5.99
CA THR A 21 16.41 21.84 -6.53
C THR A 21 15.45 22.96 -6.87
N LEU A 22 15.93 24.23 -6.78
CA LEU A 22 15.14 25.41 -7.15
C LEU A 22 14.80 25.41 -8.66
N SER A 23 15.73 24.97 -9.51
CA SER A 23 15.52 24.94 -10.97
C SER A 23 14.46 23.91 -11.38
N ALA A 24 14.43 22.74 -10.76
CA ALA A 24 13.41 21.73 -11.02
C ALA A 24 12.03 22.19 -10.53
N ALA A 25 11.97 22.86 -9.37
CA ALA A 25 10.74 23.46 -8.87
C ALA A 25 10.22 24.60 -9.77
N ALA A 26 11.12 25.46 -10.25
CA ALA A 26 10.79 26.53 -11.17
C ALA A 26 10.18 26.00 -12.48
N LYS A 27 10.80 24.97 -13.05
CA LYS A 27 10.26 24.26 -14.23
C LYS A 27 8.89 23.63 -13.95
N ALA A 28 8.70 23.01 -12.79
CA ALA A 28 7.45 22.35 -12.42
C ALA A 28 6.29 23.35 -12.19
N LEU A 29 6.59 24.57 -11.78
CA LEU A 29 5.61 25.64 -11.52
C LEU A 29 5.48 26.65 -12.67
N ASP A 30 6.29 26.49 -13.74
CA ASP A 30 6.36 27.41 -14.87
C ASP A 30 6.64 28.86 -14.44
N VAL A 31 7.66 29.04 -13.59
CA VAL A 31 8.08 30.35 -13.08
C VAL A 31 9.61 30.50 -13.06
N GLU A 32 10.08 31.73 -12.96
CA GLU A 32 11.49 32.04 -12.81
C GLU A 32 12.09 31.50 -11.49
N VAL A 33 13.33 31.00 -11.54
CA VAL A 33 14.06 30.52 -10.34
C VAL A 33 14.18 31.62 -9.28
N SER A 34 14.32 32.86 -9.71
CA SER A 34 14.37 34.04 -8.83
C SER A 34 13.07 34.20 -8.01
N SER A 35 11.92 33.88 -8.59
CA SER A 35 10.61 33.92 -7.92
C SER A 35 10.49 32.82 -6.86
N ILE A 36 10.97 31.59 -7.15
CA ILE A 36 11.06 30.51 -6.17
C ILE A 36 11.93 30.92 -4.98
N SER A 37 13.12 31.45 -5.24
CA SER A 37 14.05 31.90 -4.19
C SER A 37 13.45 32.99 -3.30
N ARG A 38 12.77 33.99 -3.91
CA ARG A 38 12.07 35.05 -3.18
C ARG A 38 10.92 34.55 -2.33
N ALA A 39 10.12 33.60 -2.83
CA ALA A 39 9.00 33.04 -2.11
C ALA A 39 9.49 32.29 -0.86
N ILE A 40 10.49 31.42 -0.98
CA ILE A 40 11.08 30.68 0.15
C ILE A 40 11.73 31.65 1.14
N GLY A 41 12.58 32.58 0.68
CA GLY A 41 13.22 33.54 1.55
C GLY A 41 12.21 34.44 2.29
N GLY A 42 11.08 34.75 1.65
CA GLY A 42 9.97 35.45 2.27
C GLY A 42 9.28 34.67 3.38
N LEU A 43 9.06 33.36 3.19
CA LEU A 43 8.54 32.46 4.22
C LEU A 43 9.51 32.31 5.40
N GLU A 44 10.77 32.00 5.11
CA GLU A 44 11.81 31.82 6.13
C GLU A 44 11.98 33.08 6.98
N LYS A 45 11.97 34.25 6.35
CA LYS A 45 12.02 35.54 7.05
C LYS A 45 10.80 35.76 7.95
N ALA A 46 9.60 35.42 7.47
CA ALA A 46 8.37 35.59 8.23
C ALA A 46 8.27 34.61 9.40
N LEU A 47 8.84 33.43 9.27
CA LEU A 47 8.87 32.39 10.30
C LEU A 47 10.02 32.54 11.28
N GLY A 48 11.06 33.31 10.95
CA GLY A 48 12.28 33.45 11.72
C GLY A 48 13.17 32.21 11.76
N CYS A 49 12.96 31.27 10.83
CA CYS A 49 13.77 30.03 10.74
C CYS A 49 13.96 29.61 9.28
N GLU A 50 15.08 28.92 9.02
CA GLU A 50 15.34 28.32 7.72
C GLU A 50 14.54 27.01 7.55
N LEU A 51 13.92 26.87 6.39
CA LEU A 51 13.22 25.64 5.98
C LEU A 51 14.09 24.75 5.08
N VAL A 52 15.06 25.37 4.36
CA VAL A 52 15.86 24.71 3.33
C VAL A 52 17.35 25.00 3.54
N ARG A 53 18.19 23.96 3.50
CA ARG A 53 19.65 24.08 3.51
C ARG A 53 20.15 24.27 2.08
N ARG A 54 20.44 25.54 1.71
CA ARG A 54 20.82 25.92 0.33
C ARG A 54 22.23 25.49 -0.08
N ASN A 55 23.10 25.21 0.90
CA ASN A 55 24.53 24.89 0.71
C ASN A 55 24.78 23.41 0.37
N MET A 56 23.72 22.59 0.27
CA MET A 56 23.82 21.16 -0.04
C MET A 56 23.30 20.86 -1.45
N ARG A 57 23.92 19.90 -2.13
CA ARG A 57 23.46 19.38 -3.45
C ARG A 57 23.33 17.86 -3.36
N PRO A 58 22.13 17.29 -3.49
CA PRO A 58 20.82 17.95 -3.60
C PRO A 58 20.47 18.75 -2.34
N MET A 59 19.59 19.74 -2.49
CA MET A 59 19.14 20.59 -1.41
C MET A 59 18.42 19.75 -0.35
N LYS A 60 18.70 20.00 0.93
CA LYS A 60 18.06 19.28 2.05
C LYS A 60 17.17 20.21 2.86
N LEU A 61 16.12 19.65 3.44
CA LEU A 61 15.30 20.35 4.41
C LEU A 61 15.99 20.43 5.76
N THR A 62 15.71 21.51 6.50
CA THR A 62 15.99 21.58 7.94
C THR A 62 14.97 20.71 8.71
N GLU A 63 15.16 20.55 10.01
CA GLU A 63 14.16 19.89 10.87
C GLU A 63 12.82 20.64 10.84
N ALA A 64 12.85 21.97 10.93
CA ALA A 64 11.67 22.81 10.75
C ALA A 64 11.03 22.62 9.38
N GLY A 65 11.84 22.55 8.32
CA GLY A 65 11.36 22.30 6.96
C GLY A 65 10.70 20.92 6.80
N GLN A 66 11.24 19.88 7.42
CA GLN A 66 10.62 18.54 7.40
C GLN A 66 9.27 18.53 8.14
N ALA A 67 9.20 19.16 9.31
CA ALA A 67 7.97 19.28 10.07
C ALA A 67 6.91 20.10 9.32
N ALA A 68 7.33 21.21 8.69
CA ALA A 68 6.47 22.08 7.89
C ALA A 68 5.96 21.35 6.64
N LEU A 69 6.82 20.64 5.89
CA LEU A 69 6.44 19.90 4.68
C LEU A 69 5.26 18.98 4.95
N LYS A 70 5.39 18.13 5.97
CA LYS A 70 4.38 17.14 6.33
C LYS A 70 3.01 17.75 6.62
N ARG A 71 2.98 18.89 7.33
CA ARG A 71 1.74 19.60 7.68
C ARG A 71 1.17 20.39 6.51
N MET A 72 2.03 21.09 5.78
CA MET A 72 1.59 21.92 4.66
C MET A 72 1.05 21.12 3.49
N GLU A 73 1.58 19.94 3.25
CA GLU A 73 0.98 19.01 2.26
C GLU A 73 -0.46 18.64 2.61
N THR A 74 -0.79 18.53 3.88
CA THR A 74 -2.17 18.26 4.32
C THR A 74 -3.06 19.48 4.15
N ILE A 75 -2.59 20.67 4.53
CA ILE A 75 -3.34 21.93 4.42
C ILE A 75 -3.62 22.27 2.96
N LEU A 76 -2.60 22.21 2.10
CA LEU A 76 -2.75 22.49 0.67
C LEU A 76 -3.75 21.52 0.00
N ARG A 77 -3.77 20.28 0.42
CA ARG A 77 -4.75 19.30 -0.07
C ARG A 77 -6.17 19.60 0.37
N ALA A 78 -6.36 19.93 1.64
CA ALA A 78 -7.68 20.32 2.14
C ALA A 78 -8.21 21.54 1.39
N HIS A 79 -7.33 22.53 1.12
CA HIS A 79 -7.66 23.67 0.29
C HIS A 79 -8.01 23.26 -1.15
N ASP A 80 -7.22 22.40 -1.79
CA ASP A 80 -7.48 21.94 -3.17
C ASP A 80 -8.77 21.15 -3.24
N GLY A 81 -9.06 20.29 -2.25
CA GLY A 81 -10.31 19.56 -2.14
C GLY A 81 -11.52 20.47 -1.98
N LEU A 82 -11.40 21.54 -1.17
CA LEU A 82 -12.44 22.54 -1.04
C LEU A 82 -12.70 23.26 -2.38
N MET A 83 -11.63 23.71 -3.05
CA MET A 83 -11.76 24.38 -4.34
C MET A 83 -12.37 23.48 -5.40
N GLU A 84 -12.01 22.19 -5.41
CA GLU A 84 -12.56 21.18 -6.33
C GLU A 84 -14.05 20.91 -6.04
N ALA A 85 -14.44 20.88 -4.76
CA ALA A 85 -15.83 20.71 -4.36
C ALA A 85 -16.72 21.93 -4.72
N LEU A 86 -16.14 23.13 -4.73
CA LEU A 86 -16.85 24.39 -5.04
C LEU A 86 -16.90 24.68 -6.56
N VAL A 87 -15.95 24.18 -7.32
CA VAL A 87 -15.89 24.40 -8.79
C VAL A 87 -16.60 23.23 -9.46
N ASN A 88 -17.79 23.52 -9.94
CA ASN A 88 -18.76 22.61 -10.54
C ASN A 88 -18.23 21.49 -11.46
N ASP A 89 -18.97 20.44 -11.48
CA ASP A 89 -19.01 19.11 -12.10
C ASP A 89 -18.56 18.95 -13.58
N ASN A 90 -18.24 20.01 -14.31
CA ASN A 90 -18.02 19.98 -15.76
C ASN A 90 -16.55 20.05 -16.21
N ARG A 91 -15.57 20.03 -15.30
CA ARG A 91 -14.16 20.01 -15.69
C ARG A 91 -13.65 18.56 -15.80
N ALA A 92 -12.79 18.32 -16.80
CA ALA A 92 -12.09 17.05 -16.95
C ALA A 92 -11.42 16.66 -15.64
N LEU A 93 -11.54 15.37 -15.27
CA LEU A 93 -10.88 14.81 -14.08
C LEU A 93 -9.37 14.95 -14.26
N THR A 94 -8.75 15.78 -13.44
CA THR A 94 -7.31 16.05 -13.49
C THR A 94 -6.70 16.01 -12.09
N GLY A 95 -5.38 15.81 -12.05
CA GLY A 95 -4.61 15.88 -10.81
C GLY A 95 -3.99 14.55 -10.41
N ARG A 96 -3.61 14.44 -9.14
CA ARG A 96 -2.84 13.32 -8.62
C ARG A 96 -3.61 12.57 -7.54
N VAL A 97 -3.52 11.23 -7.58
CA VAL A 97 -3.97 10.31 -6.53
C VAL A 97 -2.75 9.61 -5.94
N ARG A 98 -2.58 9.67 -4.61
CA ARG A 98 -1.50 8.97 -3.89
C ARG A 98 -2.03 7.68 -3.33
N LEU A 99 -1.52 6.58 -3.88
CA LEU A 99 -1.90 5.23 -3.53
C LEU A 99 -0.81 4.58 -2.69
N SER A 100 -1.15 4.00 -1.55
CA SER A 100 -0.23 3.16 -0.78
C SER A 100 -0.67 1.70 -0.74
N SER A 101 0.32 0.82 -0.81
CA SER A 101 0.11 -0.63 -0.76
C SER A 101 1.31 -1.34 -0.14
N ALA A 102 1.13 -2.63 0.14
CA ALA A 102 2.24 -3.48 0.58
C ALA A 102 3.34 -3.55 -0.51
N PRO A 103 4.64 -3.51 -0.14
CA PRO A 103 5.74 -3.46 -1.09
C PRO A 103 5.68 -4.53 -2.19
N GLY A 104 5.55 -5.80 -1.82
CA GLY A 104 5.52 -6.90 -2.78
C GLY A 104 4.34 -6.81 -3.76
N PHE A 105 3.16 -6.37 -3.30
CA PHE A 105 2.00 -6.18 -4.16
C PHE A 105 2.20 -5.00 -5.11
N ALA A 106 2.75 -3.89 -4.62
CA ALA A 106 3.04 -2.71 -5.43
C ALA A 106 3.95 -3.06 -6.61
N THR A 107 5.04 -3.79 -6.36
CA THR A 107 6.05 -4.09 -7.37
C THR A 107 5.52 -4.97 -8.51
N ARG A 108 4.76 -6.01 -8.22
CA ARG A 108 4.41 -7.02 -9.25
C ARG A 108 3.03 -6.85 -9.86
N LYS A 109 2.08 -6.37 -9.10
CA LYS A 109 0.66 -6.42 -9.50
C LYS A 109 0.05 -5.04 -9.70
N LEU A 110 0.42 -4.09 -8.84
CA LEU A 110 -0.28 -2.82 -8.79
C LEU A 110 0.02 -1.93 -10.00
N VAL A 111 1.29 -1.83 -10.41
CA VAL A 111 1.68 -0.97 -11.54
C VAL A 111 0.98 -1.36 -12.86
N PRO A 112 1.01 -2.64 -13.29
CA PRO A 112 0.24 -3.07 -14.46
C PRO A 112 -1.26 -2.82 -14.33
N PHE A 113 -1.80 -3.00 -13.12
CA PHE A 113 -3.20 -2.85 -12.82
C PHE A 113 -3.68 -1.40 -12.97
N ILE A 114 -2.88 -0.43 -12.49
CA ILE A 114 -3.20 1.01 -12.56
C ILE A 114 -3.17 1.55 -14.02
N ARG A 115 -2.48 0.87 -14.92
CA ARG A 115 -2.41 1.28 -16.34
C ARG A 115 -3.80 1.46 -16.95
N GLU A 116 -4.70 0.51 -16.74
CA GLU A 116 -6.09 0.58 -17.26
C GLU A 116 -6.80 1.87 -16.83
N PHE A 117 -6.65 2.23 -15.55
CA PHE A 117 -7.25 3.46 -15.03
C PHE A 117 -6.65 4.73 -15.64
N THR A 118 -5.33 4.79 -15.75
CA THR A 118 -4.64 5.98 -16.29
C THR A 118 -4.84 6.15 -17.80
N GLU A 119 -5.04 5.07 -18.53
CA GLU A 119 -5.43 5.10 -19.95
C GLU A 119 -6.85 5.65 -20.12
N ALA A 120 -7.80 5.27 -19.24
CA ALA A 120 -9.17 5.77 -19.23
C ALA A 120 -9.29 7.21 -18.71
N HIS A 121 -8.34 7.65 -17.88
CA HIS A 121 -8.32 8.95 -17.23
C HIS A 121 -6.97 9.66 -17.39
N PRO A 122 -6.59 10.11 -18.61
CA PRO A 122 -5.26 10.65 -18.91
C PRO A 122 -4.90 11.93 -18.16
N GLY A 123 -5.89 12.62 -17.58
CA GLY A 123 -5.67 13.78 -16.71
C GLY A 123 -5.31 13.43 -15.27
N ILE A 124 -5.40 12.13 -14.86
CA ILE A 124 -5.06 11.69 -13.51
C ILE A 124 -3.72 10.98 -13.52
N SER A 125 -2.81 11.43 -12.66
CA SER A 125 -1.60 10.69 -12.31
C SER A 125 -1.78 9.93 -11.01
N VAL A 126 -1.18 8.73 -10.92
CA VAL A 126 -1.21 7.91 -9.69
C VAL A 126 0.22 7.74 -9.16
N ASP A 127 0.47 8.28 -7.98
CA ASP A 127 1.74 8.09 -7.27
C ASP A 127 1.62 6.88 -6.36
N ILE A 128 2.36 5.82 -6.66
CA ILE A 128 2.38 4.60 -5.86
C ILE A 128 3.52 4.68 -4.86
N GLN A 129 3.19 4.50 -3.58
CA GLN A 129 4.16 4.38 -2.49
C GLN A 129 3.90 3.12 -1.67
N THR A 130 4.89 2.69 -0.91
CA THR A 130 4.80 1.47 -0.10
C THR A 130 4.91 1.79 1.39
N GLY A 131 4.27 0.96 2.22
CA GLY A 131 4.39 1.04 3.68
C GLY A 131 3.51 2.11 4.35
N GLY A 132 2.59 2.73 3.63
CA GLY A 132 1.61 3.65 4.25
C GLY A 132 0.63 2.90 5.14
N THR A 133 0.33 3.50 6.27
CA THR A 133 -0.55 2.98 7.32
C THR A 133 -1.94 3.61 7.27
N GLU A 134 -2.88 3.05 8.03
CA GLU A 134 -4.19 3.65 8.29
C GLU A 134 -4.05 5.10 8.82
N ALA A 135 -3.06 5.33 9.69
CA ALA A 135 -2.78 6.66 10.24
C ALA A 135 -2.30 7.66 9.18
N ASP A 136 -1.59 7.21 8.16
CA ASP A 136 -1.14 8.07 7.05
C ASP A 136 -2.32 8.48 6.17
N VAL A 137 -3.31 7.61 5.98
CA VAL A 137 -4.57 7.94 5.31
C VAL A 137 -5.38 8.94 6.15
N ALA A 138 -5.56 8.66 7.45
CA ALA A 138 -6.32 9.55 8.35
C ALA A 138 -5.72 10.96 8.43
N LYS A 139 -4.39 11.06 8.38
CA LYS A 139 -3.67 12.36 8.33
C LYS A 139 -3.60 12.97 6.94
N GLY A 140 -4.11 12.27 5.93
CA GLY A 140 -4.11 12.70 4.54
C GLY A 140 -2.72 12.71 3.89
N PHE A 141 -1.74 11.95 4.34
CA PHE A 141 -0.45 11.79 3.62
C PHE A 141 -0.60 10.88 2.42
N VAL A 142 -1.59 10.00 2.44
CA VAL A 142 -2.02 9.08 1.39
C VAL A 142 -3.48 9.35 1.09
N ASP A 143 -3.89 9.31 -0.17
CA ASP A 143 -5.28 9.50 -0.55
C ASP A 143 -6.06 8.17 -0.48
N VAL A 144 -5.45 7.09 -0.97
CA VAL A 144 -6.02 5.75 -0.95
C VAL A 144 -4.96 4.75 -0.48
N ALA A 145 -5.32 3.84 0.42
CA ALA A 145 -4.42 2.75 0.80
C ALA A 145 -5.13 1.40 0.81
N VAL A 146 -4.35 0.33 0.59
CA VAL A 146 -4.75 -1.04 0.88
C VAL A 146 -4.14 -1.43 2.21
N ILE A 147 -4.99 -1.75 3.18
CA ILE A 147 -4.58 -2.17 4.53
C ILE A 147 -5.08 -3.58 4.85
N THR A 148 -4.44 -4.21 5.84
CA THR A 148 -4.86 -5.48 6.42
C THR A 148 -5.63 -5.24 7.71
N GLY A 149 -6.73 -5.95 7.92
CA GLY A 149 -7.63 -5.72 9.04
C GLY A 149 -8.61 -4.56 8.81
N GLU A 150 -9.73 -4.59 9.51
CA GLU A 150 -10.75 -3.53 9.41
C GLU A 150 -10.23 -2.22 10.00
N PRO A 151 -10.46 -1.07 9.31
CA PRO A 151 -9.98 0.22 9.80
C PRO A 151 -10.65 0.60 11.14
N THR A 152 -9.86 1.18 12.02
CA THR A 152 -10.28 1.53 13.39
C THR A 152 -10.24 3.02 13.69
N LEU A 153 -9.46 3.79 12.91
CA LEU A 153 -9.34 5.23 13.10
C LEU A 153 -10.60 5.96 12.59
N PRO A 154 -11.05 7.02 13.28
CA PRO A 154 -12.23 7.78 12.88
C PRO A 154 -11.98 8.59 11.60
N GLY A 155 -13.08 8.89 10.87
CA GLY A 155 -13.04 9.75 9.69
C GLY A 155 -12.56 9.06 8.41
N LEU A 156 -12.51 7.74 8.41
CA LEU A 156 -12.17 6.96 7.22
C LEU A 156 -13.41 6.49 6.47
N VAL A 157 -13.25 6.36 5.17
CA VAL A 157 -14.17 5.70 4.23
C VAL A 157 -13.47 4.45 3.74
N TYR A 158 -14.14 3.32 3.78
CA TYR A 158 -13.51 2.05 3.44
C TYR A 158 -14.47 1.04 2.82
N VAL A 159 -13.88 0.08 2.13
CA VAL A 159 -14.59 -1.07 1.54
C VAL A 159 -13.70 -2.29 1.59
N SER A 160 -14.28 -3.47 1.81
CA SER A 160 -13.54 -4.71 1.69
C SER A 160 -13.10 -4.93 0.24
N ARG A 161 -11.85 -5.35 0.05
CA ARG A 161 -11.35 -5.80 -1.25
C ARG A 161 -11.27 -7.34 -1.36
N GLY A 162 -11.66 -8.05 -0.32
CA GLY A 162 -11.50 -9.49 -0.18
C GLY A 162 -10.29 -9.89 0.67
N ARG A 163 -10.03 -11.19 0.73
CA ARG A 163 -9.05 -11.79 1.63
C ARG A 163 -7.71 -12.06 0.93
N ASN A 164 -6.63 -11.94 1.69
CA ASN A 164 -5.37 -12.57 1.32
C ASN A 164 -5.41 -14.03 1.79
N LEU A 165 -5.24 -14.92 0.84
CA LEU A 165 -5.03 -16.34 1.08
C LEU A 165 -3.53 -16.64 1.09
N TYR A 166 -3.14 -17.65 1.83
CA TYR A 166 -1.73 -18.03 1.99
C TYR A 166 -1.58 -19.53 1.84
N LEU A 167 -0.55 -19.95 1.12
CA LEU A 167 -0.26 -21.36 0.90
C LEU A 167 1.16 -21.71 1.36
N PRO A 168 1.35 -22.84 2.01
CA PRO A 168 2.64 -23.46 2.17
C PRO A 168 3.14 -23.97 0.81
N VAL A 169 4.37 -23.60 0.42
CA VAL A 169 4.91 -23.93 -0.91
C VAL A 169 6.39 -24.28 -0.89
N ALA A 170 6.77 -25.06 -1.87
CA ALA A 170 8.16 -25.33 -2.25
C ALA A 170 8.30 -25.40 -3.76
N SER A 171 9.52 -25.33 -4.29
CA SER A 171 9.76 -25.67 -5.70
C SER A 171 9.93 -27.18 -5.90
N PRO A 172 9.59 -27.72 -7.08
CA PRO A 172 9.83 -29.13 -7.42
C PRO A 172 11.29 -29.54 -7.23
N SER A 173 12.23 -28.68 -7.58
CA SER A 173 13.66 -28.91 -7.41
C SER A 173 14.11 -29.06 -5.97
N TYR A 174 13.46 -28.35 -5.03
CA TYR A 174 13.71 -28.55 -3.60
C TYR A 174 13.16 -29.86 -3.10
N ILE A 175 11.92 -30.19 -3.48
CA ILE A 175 11.23 -31.41 -3.06
C ILE A 175 11.98 -32.67 -3.53
N SER A 176 12.48 -32.67 -4.76
CA SER A 176 13.23 -33.82 -5.30
C SER A 176 14.51 -34.12 -4.51
N ARG A 177 15.12 -33.14 -3.85
CA ARG A 177 16.34 -33.29 -3.06
C ARG A 177 16.11 -33.53 -1.57
N ASN A 178 15.01 -33.01 -1.03
CA ASN A 178 14.81 -32.93 0.43
C ASN A 178 13.52 -33.63 0.88
N GLY A 179 12.70 -34.17 -0.05
CA GLY A 179 11.41 -34.75 0.25
C GLY A 179 10.28 -33.70 0.35
N LEU A 180 9.04 -34.19 0.26
CA LEU A 180 7.81 -33.39 0.36
C LEU A 180 7.31 -33.41 1.80
N PRO A 181 7.30 -32.30 2.56
CA PRO A 181 6.66 -32.25 3.87
C PRO A 181 5.13 -32.29 3.70
N VAL A 182 4.47 -33.21 4.37
CA VAL A 182 3.00 -33.40 4.33
C VAL A 182 2.35 -33.04 5.67
N THR A 183 3.14 -32.89 6.75
CA THR A 183 2.67 -32.42 8.05
C THR A 183 3.55 -31.27 8.58
N PRO A 184 3.01 -30.39 9.44
CA PRO A 184 3.78 -29.28 9.99
C PRO A 184 5.02 -29.71 10.79
N GLU A 185 4.98 -30.87 11.46
CA GLU A 185 6.10 -31.40 12.24
C GLU A 185 7.32 -31.73 11.36
N GLN A 186 7.07 -32.12 10.10
CA GLN A 186 8.14 -32.42 9.15
C GLN A 186 8.93 -31.16 8.73
N LEU A 187 8.39 -29.96 8.93
CA LEU A 187 9.12 -28.72 8.67
C LEU A 187 10.42 -28.61 9.48
N ARG A 188 10.56 -29.31 10.59
CA ARG A 188 11.80 -29.41 11.38
C ARG A 188 12.98 -30.02 10.61
N GLN A 189 12.68 -30.74 9.53
CA GLN A 189 13.70 -31.34 8.65
C GLN A 189 14.03 -30.43 7.44
N HIS A 190 13.33 -29.29 7.31
CA HIS A 190 13.44 -28.39 6.18
C HIS A 190 14.01 -27.03 6.58
N ARG A 191 14.57 -26.33 5.56
CA ARG A 191 14.97 -24.92 5.71
C ARG A 191 13.75 -24.04 5.40
N GLY A 192 13.38 -23.19 6.37
CA GLY A 192 12.26 -22.27 6.25
C GLY A 192 12.68 -20.87 5.81
N TYR A 193 11.87 -20.25 4.95
CA TYR A 193 11.95 -18.84 4.62
C TYR A 193 10.72 -18.14 5.20
N ILE A 194 10.95 -17.22 6.13
CA ILE A 194 9.92 -16.66 7.01
C ILE A 194 9.77 -15.17 6.73
N TYR A 195 8.54 -14.73 6.49
CA TYR A 195 8.23 -13.31 6.44
C TYR A 195 8.17 -12.73 7.86
N ALA A 196 8.99 -11.72 8.12
CA ALA A 196 9.07 -11.00 9.39
C ALA A 196 8.96 -9.47 9.20
N GLY A 197 8.13 -9.04 8.23
CA GLY A 197 7.93 -7.62 7.91
C GLY A 197 6.71 -7.00 8.59
N PRO A 198 6.49 -5.69 8.39
CA PRO A 198 5.47 -4.92 9.11
C PRO A 198 4.03 -5.15 8.61
N VAL A 199 3.84 -5.75 7.42
CA VAL A 199 2.51 -5.91 6.81
C VAL A 199 1.63 -6.90 7.56
N ARG A 200 2.24 -7.92 8.15
CA ARG A 200 1.57 -8.94 8.96
C ARG A 200 2.54 -9.58 9.95
N PRO A 201 2.05 -10.14 11.07
CA PRO A 201 2.91 -10.87 12.00
C PRO A 201 3.46 -12.16 11.36
N GLU A 202 4.59 -12.63 11.87
CA GLU A 202 5.17 -13.93 11.54
C GLU A 202 4.15 -15.05 11.80
N THR A 203 4.04 -16.01 10.90
CA THR A 203 3.16 -17.16 11.05
C THR A 203 3.80 -18.21 11.95
N LYS A 204 3.30 -18.30 13.16
CA LYS A 204 3.77 -19.27 14.18
C LYS A 204 2.95 -20.55 14.21
N VAL A 205 1.75 -20.53 13.62
CA VAL A 205 0.78 -21.63 13.65
C VAL A 205 0.12 -21.77 12.29
N LEU A 206 -0.04 -22.99 11.83
CA LEU A 206 -0.90 -23.35 10.71
C LEU A 206 -2.16 -24.06 11.25
N CYS A 207 -3.26 -23.94 10.49
CA CYS A 207 -4.54 -24.55 10.83
C CYS A 207 -5.00 -25.47 9.69
N ARG A 208 -5.71 -26.55 10.08
CA ARG A 208 -6.45 -27.44 9.17
C ARG A 208 -7.80 -27.73 9.81
N GLY A 209 -8.85 -27.02 9.40
CA GLY A 209 -10.12 -27.00 10.10
C GLY A 209 -9.95 -26.51 11.55
N ALA A 210 -10.39 -27.29 12.51
CA ALA A 210 -10.26 -26.98 13.95
C ALA A 210 -8.88 -27.34 14.55
N VAL A 211 -8.03 -28.03 13.79
CA VAL A 211 -6.71 -28.46 14.28
C VAL A 211 -5.68 -27.40 13.99
N SER A 212 -4.79 -27.12 14.93
CA SER A 212 -3.67 -26.20 14.78
C SER A 212 -2.35 -26.88 15.11
N ALA A 213 -1.28 -26.48 14.41
CA ALA A 213 0.07 -26.98 14.66
C ALA A 213 1.10 -25.85 14.57
N PRO A 214 2.17 -25.89 15.36
CA PRO A 214 3.23 -24.89 15.32
C PRO A 214 4.04 -24.99 14.03
N VAL A 215 4.62 -23.86 13.59
CA VAL A 215 5.57 -23.78 12.48
C VAL A 215 6.97 -23.74 13.06
N GLU A 216 7.70 -24.84 12.91
CA GLU A 216 9.07 -24.97 13.40
C GLU A 216 9.95 -25.55 12.29
N TYR A 217 11.05 -24.87 11.96
CA TYR A 217 11.98 -25.29 10.93
C TYR A 217 13.30 -25.77 11.53
N GLY A 218 14.00 -26.68 10.85
CA GLY A 218 15.35 -27.09 11.26
C GLY A 218 16.34 -25.93 11.17
N THR A 219 16.23 -25.14 10.13
CA THR A 219 16.94 -23.84 9.97
C THR A 219 16.01 -22.84 9.35
N ALA A 220 16.17 -21.55 9.66
CA ALA A 220 15.30 -20.52 9.13
C ALA A 220 16.06 -19.26 8.70
N VAL A 221 15.61 -18.67 7.59
CA VAL A 221 16.00 -17.33 7.13
C VAL A 221 14.79 -16.42 7.23
N ARG A 222 14.96 -15.24 7.85
CA ARG A 222 13.91 -14.24 8.00
C ARG A 222 14.14 -13.06 7.07
N SER A 223 13.09 -12.59 6.42
CA SER A 223 13.12 -11.41 5.57
C SER A 223 11.87 -10.54 5.78
N THR A 224 12.03 -9.23 5.71
CA THR A 224 10.93 -8.26 5.64
C THR A 224 10.39 -8.10 4.22
N ASP A 225 11.06 -8.69 3.23
CA ASP A 225 10.68 -8.65 1.83
C ASP A 225 10.10 -10.00 1.37
N VAL A 226 8.81 -10.01 1.05
CA VAL A 226 8.09 -11.20 0.58
C VAL A 226 8.58 -11.66 -0.80
N LEU A 227 9.09 -10.75 -1.62
CA LEU A 227 9.61 -11.10 -2.96
C LEU A 227 10.95 -11.82 -2.85
N ALA A 228 11.81 -11.42 -1.90
CA ALA A 228 13.04 -12.14 -1.61
C ALA A 228 12.76 -13.57 -1.11
N ILE A 229 11.73 -13.75 -0.29
CA ILE A 229 11.29 -15.10 0.14
C ILE A 229 10.80 -15.91 -1.05
N ARG A 230 9.94 -15.33 -1.89
CA ARG A 230 9.44 -16.00 -3.09
C ARG A 230 10.60 -16.47 -3.99
N GLU A 231 11.58 -15.61 -4.22
CA GLU A 231 12.72 -15.92 -5.07
C GLU A 231 13.59 -17.05 -4.50
N ALA A 232 13.82 -17.04 -3.19
CA ALA A 232 14.54 -18.10 -2.51
C ALA A 232 13.83 -19.45 -2.63
N VAL A 233 12.50 -19.49 -2.48
CA VAL A 233 11.72 -20.74 -2.63
C VAL A 233 11.70 -21.22 -4.08
N LEU A 234 11.53 -20.34 -5.05
CA LEU A 234 11.62 -20.65 -6.49
C LEU A 234 12.99 -21.23 -6.87
N SER A 235 14.04 -20.67 -6.32
CA SER A 235 15.42 -21.15 -6.55
C SER A 235 15.75 -22.46 -5.83
N GLY A 236 14.79 -23.08 -5.16
CA GLY A 236 14.99 -24.36 -4.46
C GLY A 236 15.86 -24.29 -3.23
N MET A 237 15.90 -23.14 -2.54
CA MET A 237 16.70 -22.94 -1.32
C MET A 237 16.01 -23.43 -0.05
N GLY A 238 14.67 -23.61 -0.08
CA GLY A 238 13.87 -24.02 1.06
C GLY A 238 12.38 -24.00 0.80
N VAL A 239 11.59 -23.95 1.88
CA VAL A 239 10.13 -23.90 1.88
C VAL A 239 9.62 -22.64 2.57
N ALA A 240 8.41 -22.20 2.25
CA ALA A 240 7.71 -21.17 3.00
C ALA A 240 6.32 -21.65 3.38
N ALA A 241 5.94 -21.50 4.65
CA ALA A 241 4.65 -21.99 5.16
C ALA A 241 3.46 -21.06 4.86
N ASP A 242 3.70 -19.84 4.36
CA ASP A 242 2.67 -18.81 4.29
C ASP A 242 2.88 -17.80 3.16
N MET A 243 3.16 -18.27 1.96
CA MET A 243 3.27 -17.37 0.81
C MET A 243 1.89 -16.82 0.42
N PRO A 244 1.75 -15.49 0.27
CA PRO A 244 0.50 -14.92 -0.20
C PRO A 244 0.17 -15.40 -1.62
N LEU A 245 -1.02 -15.94 -1.84
CA LEU A 245 -1.45 -16.48 -3.13
C LEU A 245 -1.27 -15.46 -4.27
N VAL A 246 -1.56 -14.19 -4.02
CA VAL A 246 -1.38 -13.11 -4.99
C VAL A 246 0.06 -12.98 -5.50
N GLN A 247 1.05 -13.43 -4.74
CA GLN A 247 2.47 -13.37 -5.14
C GLN A 247 2.93 -14.60 -5.91
N ILE A 248 2.25 -15.71 -5.75
CA ILE A 248 2.69 -17.02 -6.27
C ILE A 248 1.70 -17.68 -7.22
N TYR A 249 0.60 -17.00 -7.54
CA TYR A 249 -0.47 -17.59 -8.38
C TYR A 249 0.04 -18.09 -9.73
N GLU A 250 0.82 -17.28 -10.45
CA GLU A 250 1.41 -17.69 -11.73
C GLU A 250 2.43 -18.82 -11.56
N ASP A 251 3.20 -18.80 -10.46
CA ASP A 251 4.19 -19.85 -10.19
C ASP A 251 3.54 -21.20 -9.92
N LEU A 252 2.37 -21.21 -9.27
CA LEU A 252 1.56 -22.41 -9.06
C LEU A 252 0.94 -22.88 -10.37
N ALA A 253 0.37 -21.96 -11.15
CA ALA A 253 -0.25 -22.28 -12.44
C ALA A 253 0.76 -22.88 -13.44
N GLU A 254 2.00 -22.43 -13.41
CA GLU A 254 3.10 -22.91 -14.27
C GLU A 254 3.90 -24.07 -13.65
N GLY A 255 3.54 -24.54 -12.47
CA GLY A 255 4.22 -25.62 -11.77
C GLY A 255 5.63 -25.30 -11.25
N ARG A 256 6.05 -24.02 -11.24
CA ARG A 256 7.32 -23.58 -10.65
C ARG A 256 7.35 -23.68 -9.13
N LEU A 257 6.18 -23.52 -8.52
CA LEU A 257 5.93 -23.83 -7.12
C LEU A 257 4.83 -24.87 -7.02
N VAL A 258 4.89 -25.67 -5.99
CA VAL A 258 3.84 -26.64 -5.64
C VAL A 258 3.42 -26.48 -4.19
N PRO A 259 2.13 -26.67 -3.88
CA PRO A 259 1.67 -26.69 -2.49
C PRO A 259 2.32 -27.84 -1.72
N ILE A 260 2.64 -27.58 -0.48
CA ILE A 260 3.08 -28.58 0.50
C ILE A 260 2.10 -28.58 1.67
N LEU A 261 2.22 -29.49 2.63
CA LEU A 261 1.37 -29.56 3.82
C LEU A 261 -0.13 -29.58 3.46
N PRO A 262 -0.67 -30.62 2.83
CA PRO A 262 -2.04 -30.64 2.31
C PRO A 262 -3.09 -30.26 3.36
N GLY A 263 -3.91 -29.26 3.06
CA GLY A 263 -4.96 -28.74 3.90
C GLY A 263 -4.51 -27.85 5.05
N TRP A 264 -3.22 -27.63 5.25
CA TRP A 264 -2.71 -26.71 6.25
C TRP A 264 -2.46 -25.32 5.64
N SER A 265 -2.91 -24.30 6.32
CA SER A 265 -2.62 -22.89 5.95
C SER A 265 -2.69 -22.00 7.18
N ARG A 266 -2.14 -20.79 7.08
CA ARG A 266 -2.50 -19.75 8.05
C ARG A 266 -3.91 -19.25 7.75
N PRO A 267 -4.66 -18.72 8.75
CA PRO A 267 -5.96 -18.12 8.51
C PRO A 267 -5.87 -16.98 7.46
N PRO A 268 -6.87 -16.87 6.57
CA PRO A 268 -6.97 -15.75 5.64
C PRO A 268 -6.99 -14.41 6.37
N VAL A 269 -6.51 -13.35 5.70
CA VAL A 269 -6.50 -11.99 6.26
C VAL A 269 -7.38 -11.09 5.43
N GLU A 270 -8.42 -10.53 6.03
CA GLU A 270 -9.28 -9.52 5.42
C GLU A 270 -8.46 -8.27 5.09
N CYS A 271 -8.72 -7.71 3.92
CA CYS A 271 -8.06 -6.50 3.45
C CYS A 271 -9.07 -5.48 2.98
N TYR A 272 -8.72 -4.22 3.18
CA TYR A 272 -9.61 -3.10 2.92
C TYR A 272 -8.91 -2.05 2.08
N ILE A 273 -9.69 -1.37 1.24
CA ILE A 273 -9.29 -0.15 0.59
C ILE A 273 -9.86 0.99 1.42
N VAL A 274 -9.00 1.94 1.79
CA VAL A 274 -9.36 3.03 2.69
C VAL A 274 -8.97 4.37 2.10
N THR A 275 -9.77 5.40 2.39
CA THR A 275 -9.51 6.82 2.13
C THR A 275 -10.01 7.64 3.33
N ASN A 276 -9.64 8.90 3.46
CA ASN A 276 -10.24 9.79 4.45
C ASN A 276 -11.39 10.63 3.84
N ARG A 277 -12.21 11.24 4.68
CA ARG A 277 -13.38 12.01 4.23
C ARG A 277 -13.00 13.20 3.34
N ASP A 278 -11.91 13.90 3.63
CA ASP A 278 -11.49 15.06 2.82
C ASP A 278 -11.07 14.61 1.41
N ALA A 279 -10.28 13.54 1.32
CA ALA A 279 -9.90 12.95 0.03
C ALA A 279 -11.12 12.37 -0.71
N TRP A 280 -12.07 11.77 0.00
CA TRP A 280 -13.32 11.26 -0.58
C TRP A 280 -14.15 12.34 -1.29
N HIS A 281 -14.14 13.58 -0.80
CA HIS A 281 -14.81 14.70 -1.45
C HIS A 281 -14.13 15.14 -2.75
N MET A 282 -12.88 14.77 -2.98
CA MET A 282 -12.18 15.03 -4.25
C MET A 282 -12.69 14.03 -5.31
N LYS A 283 -13.36 14.53 -6.36
CA LYS A 283 -13.96 13.70 -7.42
C LYS A 283 -12.97 12.69 -8.01
N ARG A 284 -11.71 13.10 -8.28
CA ARG A 284 -10.66 12.21 -8.80
C ARG A 284 -10.32 11.05 -7.87
N VAL A 285 -10.30 11.30 -6.54
CA VAL A 285 -10.01 10.27 -5.55
C VAL A 285 -11.17 9.31 -5.44
N ARG A 286 -12.41 9.81 -5.41
CA ARG A 286 -13.61 8.97 -5.35
C ARG A 286 -13.75 8.07 -6.58
N VAL A 287 -13.59 8.62 -7.79
CA VAL A 287 -13.64 7.84 -9.04
C VAL A 287 -12.54 6.76 -9.05
N PHE A 288 -11.32 7.12 -8.66
CA PHE A 288 -10.23 6.15 -8.52
C PHE A 288 -10.55 5.07 -7.49
N PHE A 289 -11.04 5.46 -6.31
CA PHE A 289 -11.35 4.53 -5.22
C PHE A 289 -12.42 3.51 -5.63
N GLU A 290 -13.51 3.97 -6.23
CA GLU A 290 -14.62 3.12 -6.67
C GLU A 290 -14.19 2.12 -7.74
N TRP A 291 -13.48 2.60 -8.77
CA TRP A 291 -12.87 1.75 -9.79
C TRP A 291 -11.90 0.74 -9.18
N PHE A 292 -10.96 1.21 -8.36
CA PHE A 292 -9.94 0.39 -7.74
C PHE A 292 -10.54 -0.69 -6.85
N ALA A 293 -11.56 -0.34 -6.07
CA ALA A 293 -12.27 -1.29 -5.22
C ALA A 293 -12.97 -2.38 -6.04
N ALA A 294 -13.67 -2.02 -7.11
CA ALA A 294 -14.36 -2.97 -7.98
C ALA A 294 -13.38 -3.94 -8.65
N ALA A 295 -12.32 -3.41 -9.24
CA ALA A 295 -11.32 -4.20 -9.94
C ALA A 295 -10.52 -5.10 -8.99
N MET A 296 -10.15 -4.61 -7.79
CA MET A 296 -9.48 -5.41 -6.77
C MET A 296 -10.36 -6.56 -6.26
N ARG A 297 -11.65 -6.30 -5.98
CA ARG A 297 -12.58 -7.37 -5.58
C ARG A 297 -12.69 -8.46 -6.63
N SER A 298 -12.86 -8.08 -7.91
CA SER A 298 -12.92 -9.05 -9.02
C SER A 298 -11.68 -9.92 -9.07
N THR A 299 -10.50 -9.32 -8.97
CA THR A 299 -9.20 -10.02 -9.00
C THR A 299 -9.07 -10.99 -7.82
N PHE A 300 -9.37 -10.55 -6.60
CA PHE A 300 -9.20 -11.41 -5.41
C PHE A 300 -10.27 -12.50 -5.31
N ALA A 301 -11.49 -12.25 -5.76
CA ALA A 301 -12.49 -13.31 -5.94
C ALA A 301 -12.05 -14.36 -6.97
N GLY A 302 -11.31 -13.96 -8.00
CA GLY A 302 -10.66 -14.88 -8.93
C GLY A 302 -9.64 -15.80 -8.25
N TYR A 303 -8.77 -15.24 -7.41
CA TYR A 303 -7.81 -16.03 -6.63
C TYR A 303 -8.48 -16.98 -5.65
N GLU A 304 -9.55 -16.55 -4.97
CA GLU A 304 -10.30 -17.43 -4.06
C GLU A 304 -10.92 -18.63 -4.78
N ARG A 305 -11.49 -18.43 -5.95
CA ARG A 305 -12.01 -19.55 -6.77
C ARG A 305 -10.91 -20.49 -7.23
N ALA A 306 -9.78 -19.93 -7.63
CA ALA A 306 -8.68 -20.73 -8.16
C ALA A 306 -7.91 -21.52 -7.10
N VAL A 307 -7.94 -21.10 -5.82
CA VAL A 307 -7.21 -21.79 -4.75
C VAL A 307 -7.65 -23.24 -4.60
N SER A 308 -8.93 -23.53 -4.81
CA SER A 308 -9.49 -24.89 -4.70
C SER A 308 -8.82 -25.88 -5.67
N SER A 309 -8.41 -25.40 -6.86
CA SER A 309 -7.71 -26.22 -7.85
C SER A 309 -6.29 -26.58 -7.43
N PHE A 310 -5.65 -25.76 -6.58
CA PHE A 310 -4.28 -26.03 -6.10
C PHE A 310 -4.23 -26.87 -4.84
N VAL A 311 -5.25 -26.81 -3.98
CA VAL A 311 -5.20 -27.41 -2.64
C VAL A 311 -6.15 -28.60 -2.47
N GLY A 312 -7.03 -28.83 -3.46
CA GLY A 312 -8.00 -29.95 -3.40
C GLY A 312 -9.07 -29.81 -2.30
N LEU A 313 -9.23 -28.61 -1.73
CA LEU A 313 -10.24 -28.30 -0.72
C LEU A 313 -11.45 -27.64 -1.37
N PRO A 314 -12.69 -27.96 -0.93
CA PRO A 314 -13.85 -27.20 -1.35
C PRO A 314 -13.66 -25.73 -0.96
N PRO A 315 -14.14 -24.78 -1.78
CA PRO A 315 -14.07 -23.38 -1.40
C PRO A 315 -14.82 -23.19 -0.07
N ASP A 316 -14.13 -22.62 0.92
CA ASP A 316 -14.81 -22.11 2.10
C ASP A 316 -15.92 -21.17 1.62
N ASN A 317 -17.08 -21.22 2.29
CA ASN A 317 -18.23 -20.36 1.98
C ASN A 317 -17.75 -18.95 1.65
N PRO A 318 -18.07 -18.40 0.46
CA PRO A 318 -17.64 -17.06 0.13
C PRO A 318 -18.09 -16.11 1.24
N PRO A 319 -17.23 -15.20 1.70
CA PRO A 319 -17.65 -14.21 2.67
C PRO A 319 -18.85 -13.46 2.07
N ALA A 320 -19.86 -13.21 2.89
CA ALA A 320 -21.01 -12.40 2.50
C ALA A 320 -20.49 -11.15 1.78
N GLU A 321 -21.04 -10.85 0.60
CA GLU A 321 -20.64 -9.72 -0.24
C GLU A 321 -20.74 -8.41 0.55
N ARG A 322 -19.64 -8.04 1.21
CA ARG A 322 -19.51 -6.73 1.86
C ARG A 322 -19.07 -5.71 0.81
N THR A 323 -19.95 -5.47 -0.14
CA THR A 323 -19.72 -4.53 -1.26
C THR A 323 -19.98 -3.08 -0.88
N GLU A 324 -20.57 -2.82 0.28
CA GLU A 324 -20.94 -1.49 0.72
C GLU A 324 -19.71 -0.67 1.17
N ILE A 325 -19.65 0.55 0.68
CA ILE A 325 -18.71 1.58 1.17
C ILE A 325 -19.19 2.00 2.56
N ARG A 326 -18.28 1.92 3.53
CA ARG A 326 -18.56 2.21 4.93
C ARG A 326 -17.77 3.41 5.41
N PHE A 327 -18.27 4.01 6.48
CA PHE A 327 -17.67 5.15 7.15
C PHE A 327 -17.36 4.77 8.59
N THR A 328 -16.14 5.02 9.05
CA THR A 328 -15.84 4.92 10.48
C THR A 328 -16.51 6.07 11.23
N GLU A 329 -17.20 5.76 12.33
CA GLU A 329 -17.82 6.79 13.15
C GLU A 329 -16.76 7.64 13.86
N SER A 330 -17.01 8.95 13.97
CA SER A 330 -16.26 9.79 14.87
C SER A 330 -16.58 9.38 16.31
N ARG A 331 -15.59 8.95 17.10
CA ARG A 331 -15.80 8.74 18.54
C ARG A 331 -16.40 10.03 19.12
N LYS A 332 -17.71 10.02 19.43
CA LYS A 332 -18.30 11.05 20.30
C LYS A 332 -17.48 11.03 21.58
N ARG A 333 -16.78 12.13 21.88
CA ARG A 333 -16.20 12.34 23.21
C ARG A 333 -17.36 12.22 24.20
N ARG A 334 -17.37 11.15 24.98
CA ARG A 334 -18.15 11.14 26.21
C ARG A 334 -17.46 12.17 27.12
N ALA A 335 -18.19 13.24 27.39
CA ALA A 335 -17.83 14.24 28.37
C ALA A 335 -17.83 13.62 29.78
#